data_c63ccf5cb1512ed71eaa793c0d44a7c7
#
_entry.id   c63ccf5cb1512ed71eaa793c0d44a7c7
#
_cell.length_a   1.000
_cell.length_b   1.000
_cell.length_c   1.000
_cell.angle_alpha   90.00
_cell.angle_beta   90.00
_cell.angle_gamma   90.00
#
_symmetry.space_group_name_H-M   'P 1'
#
loop_
_entity.id
_entity.type
_entity.pdbx_description
1 polymer ?
#
loop_
_entity_poly.entity_id
_entity_poly.type
_entity_poly.pdbx_seq_one_letter_code
_entity_poly.pdbx_strand_id
1 'polypeptide(L)' 'KQIAEIFVDKRYAGKSIEEVEEQEQLTIFLILREDLSILPQKDTLLKQGDIIIIRAEGEKE' A
#
# COMPACT_ATOMS: atom_id res chain seq x y z
N LYS A 1 -10.23 9.79 5.28
CA LYS A 1 -11.12 9.84 4.45
C LYS A 1 -10.79 9.89 3.03
N GLN A 2 -9.58 10.10 2.62
CA GLN A 2 -9.19 10.11 1.25
C GLN A 2 -8.73 8.74 0.85
N ILE A 3 -9.41 8.14 -0.07
CA ILE A 3 -9.06 6.83 -0.61
C ILE A 3 -8.39 7.08 -1.95
N ALA A 4 -7.27 6.45 -2.19
CA ALA A 4 -6.54 6.64 -3.42
C ALA A 4 -5.85 5.37 -3.86
N GLU A 5 -5.38 5.36 -5.09
CA GLU A 5 -4.62 4.25 -5.63
C GLU A 5 -3.21 4.73 -5.84
N ILE A 6 -2.25 3.89 -5.51
CA ILE A 6 -0.85 4.19 -5.74
C ILE A 6 -0.24 3.06 -6.51
N PHE A 7 0.47 3.39 -7.57
CA PHE A 7 1.17 2.40 -8.36
C PHE A 7 2.54 2.16 -7.70
N VAL A 8 2.86 0.91 -7.45
CA VAL A 8 4.09 0.56 -6.75
C VAL A 8 5.24 0.50 -7.75
N ASP A 9 6.22 1.39 -7.55
CA ASP A 9 7.39 1.41 -8.38
C ASP A 9 8.58 1.04 -7.51
N LYS A 10 9.78 1.36 -7.94
CA LYS A 10 10.98 1.01 -7.23
C LYS A 10 11.02 1.50 -5.81
N ARG A 11 10.36 2.59 -5.55
CA ARG A 11 10.41 3.19 -4.23
C ARG A 11 9.85 2.26 -3.17
N TYR A 12 8.78 1.55 -3.52
CA TYR A 12 8.12 0.69 -2.55
C TYR A 12 8.31 -0.80 -2.80
N ALA A 13 8.80 -1.16 -3.98
CA ALA A 13 8.96 -2.58 -4.31
C ALA A 13 9.94 -3.22 -3.35
N GLY A 14 9.57 -4.37 -2.82
CA GLY A 14 10.41 -5.09 -1.88
C GLY A 14 10.21 -4.69 -0.43
N LYS A 15 9.43 -3.65 -0.18
CA LYS A 15 9.16 -3.25 1.19
C LYS A 15 7.91 -3.94 1.69
N SER A 16 7.83 -4.13 3.00
CA SER A 16 6.66 -4.74 3.59
C SER A 16 5.56 -3.71 3.74
N ILE A 17 4.34 -4.20 3.89
CA ILE A 17 3.20 -3.33 4.14
C ILE A 17 3.45 -2.46 5.37
N GLU A 18 3.94 -3.06 6.43
CA GLU A 18 4.17 -2.31 7.65
C GLU A 18 5.16 -1.17 7.44
N GLU A 19 6.23 -1.43 6.70
CA GLU A 19 7.22 -0.41 6.41
C GLU A 19 6.62 0.76 5.66
N VAL A 20 5.85 0.48 4.63
CA VAL A 20 5.28 1.53 3.82
C VAL A 20 4.24 2.32 4.59
N GLU A 21 3.42 1.62 5.37
CA GLU A 21 2.40 2.31 6.15
C GLU A 21 3.03 3.27 7.14
N GLU A 22 4.10 2.87 7.79
CA GLU A 22 4.76 3.73 8.74
C GLU A 22 5.48 4.87 8.05
N GLN A 23 6.17 4.55 6.98
CA GLN A 23 6.95 5.54 6.28
C GLN A 23 6.10 6.64 5.68
N GLU A 24 4.97 6.26 5.11
CA GLU A 24 4.12 7.20 4.39
C GLU A 24 2.90 7.66 5.16
N GLN A 25 2.70 7.13 6.35
CA GLN A 25 1.56 7.54 7.19
C GLN A 25 0.25 7.28 6.47
N LEU A 26 0.06 6.04 6.06
CA LEU A 26 -1.16 5.66 5.36
C LEU A 26 -1.56 4.25 5.76
N THR A 27 -2.75 3.87 5.38
CA THR A 27 -3.25 2.52 5.61
C THR A 27 -3.47 1.88 4.25
N ILE A 28 -2.96 0.68 4.07
CA ILE A 28 -3.13 -0.04 2.82
C ILE A 28 -4.25 -1.05 3.00
N PHE A 29 -5.31 -0.90 2.21
CA PHE A 29 -6.47 -1.77 2.32
C PHE A 29 -6.40 -2.99 1.44
N LEU A 30 -5.77 -2.85 0.27
CA LEU A 30 -5.83 -3.90 -0.72
C LEU A 30 -4.67 -3.77 -1.67
N ILE A 31 -4.17 -4.88 -2.16
CA ILE A 31 -3.13 -4.89 -3.17
C ILE A 31 -3.70 -5.57 -4.40
N LEU A 32 -3.63 -4.90 -5.53
CA LEU A 32 -4.05 -5.48 -6.79
C LEU A 32 -2.79 -5.88 -7.54
N ARG A 33 -2.62 -7.18 -7.73
CA ARG A 33 -1.43 -7.71 -8.37
C ARG A 33 -1.88 -8.56 -9.53
N GLU A 34 -1.67 -8.06 -10.71
CA GLU A 34 -2.13 -8.71 -11.92
C GLU A 34 -3.64 -8.91 -11.79
N ASP A 35 -4.12 -10.12 -11.81
CA ASP A 35 -5.55 -10.36 -11.70
C ASP A 35 -5.98 -10.71 -10.29
N LEU A 36 -5.11 -10.55 -9.32
CA LEU A 36 -5.40 -10.96 -7.96
C LEU A 36 -5.66 -9.78 -7.05
N SER A 37 -6.58 -9.96 -6.13
CA SER A 37 -6.80 -8.99 -5.07
C SER A 37 -6.24 -9.62 -3.79
N ILE A 38 -5.28 -8.99 -3.20
CA ILE A 38 -4.58 -9.53 -2.05
C ILE A 38 -4.86 -8.69 -0.82
N LEU A 39 -5.30 -9.35 0.23
CA LEU A 39 -5.50 -8.66 1.50
C LEU A 39 -4.14 -8.55 2.18
N PRO A 40 -3.72 -7.34 2.52
CA PRO A 40 -2.37 -7.16 3.04
C PRO A 40 -2.22 -7.65 4.47
N GLN A 41 -1.05 -8.15 4.75
CA GLN A 41 -0.66 -8.50 6.10
C GLN A 41 0.58 -7.69 6.39
N LYS A 42 0.96 -7.58 7.64
CA LYS A 42 2.10 -6.74 8.01
C LYS A 42 3.35 -7.08 7.24
N ASP A 43 3.59 -8.36 7.04
CA ASP A 43 4.82 -8.80 6.39
C ASP A 43 4.67 -9.06 4.90
N THR A 44 3.54 -8.74 4.32
CA THR A 44 3.37 -8.90 2.88
C THR A 44 4.31 -7.92 2.19
N LEU A 45 5.03 -8.42 1.20
CA LEU A 45 5.95 -7.56 0.46
C LEU A 45 5.31 -7.05 -0.80
N LEU A 46 5.55 -5.79 -1.10
CA LEU A 46 5.03 -5.18 -2.32
C LEU A 46 5.95 -5.52 -3.48
N LYS A 47 5.37 -5.59 -4.66
CA LYS A 47 6.14 -5.85 -5.87
C LYS A 47 5.90 -4.73 -6.85
N GLN A 48 6.89 -4.48 -7.67
CA GLN A 48 6.76 -3.47 -8.69
C GLN A 48 5.59 -3.84 -9.60
N GLY A 49 4.78 -2.88 -9.92
CA GLY A 49 3.59 -3.12 -10.75
C GLY A 49 2.32 -3.33 -9.96
N ASP A 50 2.43 -3.54 -8.65
CA ASP A 50 1.24 -3.64 -7.82
C ASP A 50 0.52 -2.30 -7.80
N ILE A 51 -0.78 -2.36 -7.54
CA ILE A 51 -1.54 -1.14 -7.25
C ILE A 51 -2.07 -1.32 -5.84
N ILE A 52 -1.82 -0.34 -4.99
CA ILE A 52 -2.31 -0.43 -3.63
C ILE A 52 -3.42 0.58 -3.42
N ILE A 53 -4.47 0.15 -2.74
CA ILE A 53 -5.59 1.04 -2.40
C ILE A 53 -5.33 1.49 -0.98
N ILE A 54 -5.26 2.78 -0.78
CA ILE A 54 -4.81 3.32 0.48
C ILE A 54 -5.75 4.40 1.00
N ARG A 55 -5.58 4.70 2.26
CA ARG A 55 -6.21 5.85 2.87
C ARG A 55 -5.11 6.60 3.62
N ALA A 56 -5.00 7.89 3.37
CA ALA A 56 -3.99 8.69 4.05
C ALA A 56 -4.38 8.85 5.51
N GLU A 57 -3.40 8.81 6.37
CA GLU A 57 -3.63 9.02 7.79
C GLU A 57 -3.04 10.35 8.17
N GLY A 58 -3.17 10.68 9.42
CA GLY A 58 -2.62 11.93 9.87
C GLY A 58 -3.47 13.12 9.51
N GLU A 59 -4.56 12.90 8.84
CA GLU A 59 -5.43 13.94 8.53
C GLU A 59 -6.19 14.21 9.70
N LYS A 60 -6.13 15.31 10.19
CA LYS A 60 -6.90 15.58 11.33
C LYS A 60 -8.04 16.28 10.94
N GLU A 61 -9.03 16.02 11.28
CA GLU A 61 -10.16 16.67 10.88
C GLU A 61 -10.70 17.40 11.77
#